data_1fcf3d517b9306d68f02ebc1c91bc56b
#
_entry.id   1fcf3d517b9306d68f02ebc1c91bc56b
#
_cell.length_a   1.000
_cell.length_b   1.000
_cell.length_c   1.000
_cell.angle_alpha   90.00
_cell.angle_beta   90.00
_cell.angle_gamma   90.00
#
_symmetry.space_group_name_H-M   'P 1'
#
loop_
_entity.id
_entity.type
_entity.pdbx_description
1 polymer ?
#
loop_
_entity_poly.entity_id
_entity_poly.type
_entity_poly.pdbx_seq_one_letter_code
_entity_poly.pdbx_strand_id
1 'polypeptide(L)'
;VPVFIDTERDTWNMDPVALEKAFELHPTAKVVVAAHLYGTPGKVEELRSICDAHGAVLVEDAAESLGATYKGRQTGTFGDISAISFNGNKIITGSAGGMLLTDSKEAADKTRKWSTQSREAAPWYQHEELGYNYRMSNVIAGVVRGQIPYLEEHIAQKKAIYMRYKKGFKGLPVSMNPYDPNVCEPNFWLSCMLIDPDAMCKQVRGESEALYVSEPGKS
;
A
#
# COMPACT_ATOMS: atom_id res chain seq x y z
N VAL A 1 -1.72 15.10 -14.24
CA VAL A 1 -0.36 15.30 -13.72
C VAL A 1 -0.42 14.96 -12.23
N PRO A 2 0.45 14.08 -11.70
CA PRO A 2 0.49 13.77 -10.27
C PRO A 2 1.06 14.95 -9.46
N VAL A 3 0.53 15.10 -8.24
CA VAL A 3 1.08 15.94 -7.18
C VAL A 3 1.50 15.00 -6.07
N PHE A 4 2.77 15.00 -5.71
CA PHE A 4 3.28 14.16 -4.65
C PHE A 4 3.10 14.85 -3.30
N ILE A 5 2.58 14.08 -2.32
CA ILE A 5 2.34 14.54 -0.96
C ILE A 5 3.39 13.90 -0.06
N ASP A 6 3.96 14.70 0.84
CA ASP A 6 4.96 14.24 1.79
C ASP A 6 4.35 13.30 2.85
N THR A 7 5.19 12.59 3.58
CA THR A 7 4.81 11.66 4.63
C THR A 7 4.98 12.29 6.01
N GLU A 8 4.15 11.86 6.97
CA GLU A 8 4.30 12.22 8.36
C GLU A 8 5.13 11.17 9.14
N ARG A 9 5.60 11.55 10.33
CA ARG A 9 6.58 10.75 11.08
C ARG A 9 5.98 9.64 11.93
N ASP A 10 4.68 9.71 12.23
CA ASP A 10 4.03 8.82 13.18
C ASP A 10 3.71 7.45 12.58
N THR A 11 3.53 7.39 11.26
CA THR A 11 3.21 6.15 10.53
C THR A 11 4.02 5.99 9.23
N TRP A 12 4.76 7.02 8.81
CA TRP A 12 5.46 7.14 7.52
C TRP A 12 4.51 7.12 6.30
N ASN A 13 3.25 7.37 6.51
CA ASN A 13 2.25 7.47 5.46
C ASN A 13 1.94 8.92 5.12
N MET A 14 1.04 9.14 4.14
CA MET A 14 0.66 10.47 3.68
C MET A 14 0.29 11.40 4.84
N ASP A 15 0.89 12.59 4.86
CA ASP A 15 0.61 13.62 5.86
C ASP A 15 -0.72 14.33 5.53
N PRO A 16 -1.74 14.27 6.42
CA PRO A 16 -2.99 14.99 6.22
C PRO A 16 -2.82 16.51 6.08
N VAL A 17 -1.85 17.09 6.80
CA VAL A 17 -1.56 18.54 6.72
C VAL A 17 -0.99 18.90 5.36
N ALA A 18 -0.09 18.08 4.84
CA ALA A 18 0.45 18.27 3.51
C ALA A 18 -0.61 18.06 2.42
N LEU A 19 -1.55 17.13 2.62
CA LEU A 19 -2.68 16.92 1.70
C LEU A 19 -3.60 18.15 1.65
N GLU A 20 -3.98 18.72 2.81
CA GLU A 20 -4.80 19.93 2.86
C GLU A 20 -4.13 21.07 2.10
N LYS A 21 -2.84 21.31 2.37
CA LYS A 21 -2.06 22.31 1.64
C LYS A 21 -1.99 22.06 0.13
N ALA A 22 -1.95 20.80 -0.27
CA ALA A 22 -1.96 20.44 -1.69
C ALA A 22 -3.28 20.83 -2.37
N PHE A 23 -4.41 20.70 -1.69
CA PHE A 23 -5.71 21.16 -2.21
C PHE A 23 -5.80 22.69 -2.32
N GLU A 24 -5.17 23.44 -1.39
CA GLU A 24 -5.05 24.90 -1.52
C GLU A 24 -4.30 25.31 -2.78
N LEU A 25 -3.21 24.58 -3.11
CA LEU A 25 -2.37 24.86 -4.28
C LEU A 25 -2.96 24.28 -5.59
N HIS A 26 -3.73 23.21 -5.48
CA HIS A 26 -4.28 22.44 -6.61
C HIS A 26 -5.77 22.15 -6.43
N PRO A 27 -6.65 23.19 -6.35
CA PRO A 27 -8.07 23.03 -6.01
C PRO A 27 -8.88 22.23 -7.06
N THR A 28 -8.30 21.95 -8.21
CA THR A 28 -8.93 21.12 -9.25
C THR A 28 -8.61 19.63 -9.13
N ALA A 29 -7.77 19.22 -8.17
CA ALA A 29 -7.50 17.82 -7.92
C ALA A 29 -8.79 17.07 -7.52
N LYS A 30 -9.01 15.89 -8.09
CA LYS A 30 -10.24 15.10 -7.90
C LYS A 30 -10.00 13.70 -7.37
N VAL A 31 -8.76 13.28 -7.29
CA VAL A 31 -8.39 11.93 -6.83
C VAL A 31 -7.20 12.02 -5.91
N VAL A 32 -7.30 11.39 -4.76
CA VAL A 32 -6.20 11.15 -3.83
C VAL A 32 -5.93 9.65 -3.79
N VAL A 33 -4.67 9.25 -3.94
CA VAL A 33 -4.23 7.87 -3.79
C VAL A 33 -3.37 7.80 -2.53
N ALA A 34 -3.86 7.13 -1.50
CA ALA A 34 -3.17 6.97 -0.22
C ALA A 34 -2.76 5.51 -0.02
N ALA A 35 -1.45 5.27 0.12
CA ALA A 35 -0.93 3.94 0.44
C ALA A 35 -0.91 3.72 1.95
N HIS A 36 -1.03 2.45 2.36
CA HIS A 36 -0.74 2.00 3.72
C HIS A 36 0.62 1.30 3.71
N LEU A 37 1.66 2.13 3.80
CA LEU A 37 3.03 1.73 3.54
C LEU A 37 3.53 0.69 4.56
N TYR A 38 4.17 -0.35 4.07
CA TYR A 38 4.79 -1.44 4.86
C TYR A 38 3.81 -2.23 5.74
N GLY A 39 2.50 -2.11 5.47
CA GLY A 39 1.46 -2.75 6.27
C GLY A 39 1.01 -1.95 7.49
N THR A 40 1.44 -0.69 7.61
CA THR A 40 1.01 0.24 8.65
C THR A 40 -0.11 1.12 8.13
N PRO A 41 -1.30 1.15 8.76
CA PRO A 41 -2.36 2.08 8.38
C PRO A 41 -1.94 3.54 8.52
N GLY A 42 -2.18 4.36 7.51
CA GLY A 42 -2.08 5.81 7.61
C GLY A 42 -3.26 6.41 8.40
N LYS A 43 -3.26 7.73 8.58
CA LYS A 43 -4.32 8.50 9.24
C LYS A 43 -5.57 8.61 8.34
N VAL A 44 -6.12 7.46 7.96
CA VAL A 44 -7.08 7.32 6.86
C VAL A 44 -8.41 8.05 7.09
N GLU A 45 -8.86 8.18 8.34
CA GLU A 45 -10.08 8.96 8.63
C GLU A 45 -9.88 10.47 8.40
N GLU A 46 -8.69 10.98 8.73
CA GLU A 46 -8.34 12.38 8.44
C GLU A 46 -8.24 12.61 6.93
N LEU A 47 -7.56 11.70 6.22
CA LEU A 47 -7.47 11.75 4.75
C LEU A 47 -8.86 11.67 4.10
N ARG A 48 -9.75 10.79 4.59
CA ARG A 48 -11.14 10.68 4.13
C ARG A 48 -11.89 12.00 4.33
N SER A 49 -11.81 12.59 5.53
CA SER A 49 -12.48 13.86 5.84
C SER A 49 -12.03 15.01 4.93
N ILE A 50 -10.73 15.07 4.64
CA ILE A 50 -10.17 16.08 3.72
C ILE A 50 -10.70 15.83 2.29
N CYS A 51 -10.68 14.58 1.82
CA CYS A 51 -11.22 14.25 0.51
C CYS A 51 -12.69 14.62 0.37
N ASP A 52 -13.50 14.35 1.39
CA ASP A 52 -14.93 14.69 1.42
C ASP A 52 -15.15 16.21 1.35
N ALA A 53 -14.36 16.99 2.13
CA ALA A 53 -14.44 18.45 2.13
C ALA A 53 -14.12 19.07 0.77
N HIS A 54 -13.22 18.46 0.01
CA HIS A 54 -12.80 18.94 -1.32
C HIS A 54 -13.52 18.25 -2.48
N GLY A 55 -14.45 17.33 -2.21
CA GLY A 55 -15.17 16.57 -3.22
C GLY A 55 -14.26 15.72 -4.08
N ALA A 56 -13.23 15.12 -3.47
CA ALA A 56 -12.25 14.26 -4.12
C ALA A 56 -12.51 12.78 -3.78
N VAL A 57 -12.24 11.92 -4.74
CA VAL A 57 -12.29 10.46 -4.58
C VAL A 57 -11.04 10.01 -3.83
N LEU A 58 -11.21 9.22 -2.77
CA LEU A 58 -10.12 8.56 -2.07
C LEU A 58 -9.93 7.15 -2.62
N VAL A 59 -8.75 6.87 -3.13
CA VAL A 59 -8.30 5.53 -3.51
C VAL A 59 -7.32 5.04 -2.44
N GLU A 60 -7.64 3.93 -1.76
CA GLU A 60 -6.70 3.28 -0.85
C GLU A 60 -5.82 2.29 -1.63
N ASP A 61 -4.53 2.49 -1.59
CA ASP A 61 -3.58 1.45 -1.94
C ASP A 61 -3.31 0.59 -0.69
N ALA A 62 -4.12 -0.46 -0.53
CA ALA A 62 -4.02 -1.43 0.54
C ALA A 62 -3.20 -2.67 0.13
N ALA A 63 -2.36 -2.54 -0.91
CA ALA A 63 -1.55 -3.63 -1.45
C ALA A 63 -0.59 -4.26 -0.43
N GLU A 64 -0.28 -3.55 0.64
CA GLU A 64 0.67 -3.98 1.68
C GLU A 64 -0.01 -4.23 3.03
N SER A 65 -1.29 -3.87 3.18
CA SER A 65 -1.97 -3.79 4.47
C SER A 65 -3.16 -4.76 4.64
N LEU A 66 -3.23 -5.82 3.83
CA LEU A 66 -4.26 -6.85 4.02
C LEU A 66 -4.24 -7.39 5.46
N GLY A 67 -5.38 -7.33 6.15
CA GLY A 67 -5.53 -7.72 7.56
C GLY A 67 -5.13 -6.63 8.57
N ALA A 68 -4.53 -5.52 8.15
CA ALA A 68 -4.28 -4.38 9.03
C ALA A 68 -5.58 -3.62 9.33
N THR A 69 -5.69 -3.06 10.55
CA THR A 69 -6.89 -2.31 10.94
C THR A 69 -6.55 -0.91 11.48
N TYR A 70 -7.45 0.03 11.23
CA TYR A 70 -7.46 1.36 11.82
C TYR A 70 -8.74 1.52 12.63
N LYS A 71 -8.63 1.74 13.94
CA LYS A 71 -9.74 1.76 14.91
C LYS A 71 -10.67 0.53 14.78
N GLY A 72 -10.08 -0.64 14.56
CA GLY A 72 -10.80 -1.91 14.41
C GLY A 72 -11.46 -2.14 13.06
N ARG A 73 -11.38 -1.19 12.12
CA ARG A 73 -11.87 -1.32 10.76
C ARG A 73 -10.72 -1.63 9.81
N GLN A 74 -10.89 -2.62 8.93
CA GLN A 74 -9.84 -3.05 8.01
C GLN A 74 -9.48 -1.97 6.98
N THR A 75 -8.18 -1.79 6.71
CA THR A 75 -7.69 -0.98 5.60
C THR A 75 -8.19 -1.52 4.26
N GLY A 76 -8.35 -0.64 3.29
CA GLY A 76 -9.00 -0.98 2.02
C GLY A 76 -10.52 -0.88 2.05
N THR A 77 -11.11 -0.38 3.16
CA THR A 77 -12.57 -0.19 3.29
C THR A 77 -12.97 1.26 3.58
N PHE A 78 -12.03 2.19 3.65
CA PHE A 78 -12.29 3.62 3.93
C PHE A 78 -12.41 4.46 2.65
N GLY A 79 -11.73 4.07 1.58
CA GLY A 79 -11.78 4.74 0.29
C GLY A 79 -13.03 4.42 -0.52
N ASP A 80 -13.26 5.20 -1.55
CA ASP A 80 -14.31 4.92 -2.55
C ASP A 80 -13.95 3.69 -3.39
N ILE A 81 -12.65 3.51 -3.61
CA ILE A 81 -12.05 2.38 -4.32
C ILE A 81 -10.77 2.00 -3.59
N SER A 82 -10.49 0.71 -3.52
CA SER A 82 -9.26 0.22 -2.90
C SER A 82 -8.66 -0.94 -3.69
N ALA A 83 -7.33 -1.07 -3.60
CA ALA A 83 -6.60 -2.14 -4.25
C ALA A 83 -5.87 -3.01 -3.22
N ILE A 84 -5.99 -4.33 -3.38
CA ILE A 84 -5.24 -5.33 -2.63
C ILE A 84 -4.35 -6.10 -3.61
N SER A 85 -3.13 -6.42 -3.20
CA SER A 85 -2.16 -7.16 -4.00
C SER A 85 -1.93 -8.57 -3.47
N PHE A 86 -1.84 -9.53 -4.39
CA PHE A 86 -1.40 -10.90 -4.13
C PHE A 86 -0.09 -11.22 -4.85
N ASN A 87 0.73 -10.19 -5.08
CA ASN A 87 2.06 -10.37 -5.66
C ASN A 87 2.93 -11.30 -4.81
N GLY A 88 4.01 -11.83 -5.37
CA GLY A 88 4.84 -12.91 -4.79
C GLY A 88 5.43 -12.63 -3.40
N ASN A 89 5.59 -11.36 -3.03
CA ASN A 89 6.15 -10.94 -1.74
C ASN A 89 5.11 -10.52 -0.70
N LYS A 90 3.82 -10.57 -1.01
CA LYS A 90 2.76 -10.11 -0.09
C LYS A 90 2.46 -11.14 0.99
N ILE A 91 1.79 -10.69 2.06
CA ILE A 91 1.45 -11.52 3.24
C ILE A 91 0.57 -12.72 2.89
N ILE A 92 -0.30 -12.55 1.89
CA ILE A 92 -1.01 -13.60 1.16
C ILE A 92 -0.62 -13.45 -0.30
N THR A 93 -0.16 -14.50 -0.93
CA THR A 93 0.37 -14.42 -2.29
C THR A 93 -0.19 -15.49 -3.23
N GLY A 94 -0.44 -15.05 -4.47
CA GLY A 94 -0.65 -15.94 -5.61
C GLY A 94 0.49 -15.89 -6.63
N SER A 95 1.65 -15.29 -6.26
CA SER A 95 2.74 -14.91 -7.18
C SER A 95 2.35 -13.76 -8.13
N ALA A 96 1.06 -13.57 -8.35
CA ALA A 96 0.45 -12.50 -9.16
C ALA A 96 -0.99 -12.28 -8.69
N GLY A 97 -1.65 -11.29 -9.27
CA GLY A 97 -3.05 -10.99 -9.01
C GLY A 97 -3.27 -9.93 -7.94
N GLY A 98 -4.51 -9.53 -7.80
CA GLY A 98 -4.97 -8.52 -6.86
C GLY A 98 -6.49 -8.46 -6.88
N MET A 99 -7.04 -7.60 -6.04
CA MET A 99 -8.48 -7.32 -5.97
C MET A 99 -8.71 -5.83 -5.92
N LEU A 100 -9.78 -5.38 -6.56
CA LEU A 100 -10.35 -4.07 -6.36
C LEU A 100 -11.56 -4.22 -5.45
N LEU A 101 -11.66 -3.35 -4.45
CA LEU A 101 -12.77 -3.27 -3.51
C LEU A 101 -13.49 -1.95 -3.71
N THR A 102 -14.81 -1.96 -3.73
CA THR A 102 -15.67 -0.77 -3.82
C THR A 102 -17.10 -1.12 -3.46
N ASP A 103 -17.83 -0.17 -2.88
CA ASP A 103 -19.26 -0.29 -2.65
C ASP A 103 -20.08 0.10 -3.90
N SER A 104 -19.44 0.70 -4.92
CA SER A 104 -20.08 1.03 -6.18
C SER A 104 -20.18 -0.19 -7.09
N LYS A 105 -21.42 -0.68 -7.29
CA LYS A 105 -21.68 -1.76 -8.25
C LYS A 105 -21.23 -1.38 -9.66
N GLU A 106 -21.43 -0.13 -10.08
CA GLU A 106 -21.03 0.37 -11.38
C GLU A 106 -19.50 0.28 -11.55
N ALA A 107 -18.72 0.78 -10.57
CA ALA A 107 -17.26 0.70 -10.58
C ALA A 107 -16.77 -0.77 -10.62
N ALA A 108 -17.41 -1.65 -9.84
CA ALA A 108 -17.07 -3.07 -9.83
C ALA A 108 -17.35 -3.75 -11.17
N ASP A 109 -18.51 -3.49 -11.78
CA ASP A 109 -18.88 -4.06 -13.07
C ASP A 109 -17.97 -3.51 -14.20
N LYS A 110 -17.65 -2.21 -14.16
CA LYS A 110 -16.75 -1.59 -15.12
C LYS A 110 -15.34 -2.17 -15.03
N THR A 111 -14.83 -2.33 -13.82
CA THR A 111 -13.52 -2.96 -13.58
C THR A 111 -13.49 -4.39 -14.07
N ARG A 112 -14.55 -5.15 -13.82
CA ARG A 112 -14.68 -6.55 -14.31
C ARG A 112 -14.69 -6.59 -15.83
N LYS A 113 -15.41 -5.68 -16.50
CA LYS A 113 -15.42 -5.56 -17.94
C LYS A 113 -14.02 -5.25 -18.49
N TRP A 114 -13.37 -4.23 -17.96
CA TRP A 114 -12.02 -3.85 -18.39
C TRP A 114 -10.97 -4.95 -18.16
N SER A 115 -11.03 -5.63 -17.03
CA SER A 115 -10.09 -6.73 -16.73
C SER A 115 -10.24 -7.96 -17.61
N THR A 116 -11.37 -8.07 -18.32
CA THR A 116 -11.70 -9.17 -19.25
C THR A 116 -11.79 -8.68 -20.69
N GLN A 117 -10.89 -7.79 -21.09
CA GLN A 117 -10.72 -7.29 -22.46
C GLN A 117 -11.88 -6.39 -22.95
N SER A 118 -12.74 -5.87 -22.08
CA SER A 118 -13.96 -5.11 -22.47
C SER A 118 -14.83 -5.83 -23.50
N ARG A 119 -14.88 -7.16 -23.41
CA ARG A 119 -15.66 -7.97 -24.34
C ARG A 119 -17.16 -7.76 -24.11
N GLU A 120 -17.88 -7.50 -25.21
CA GLU A 120 -19.34 -7.38 -25.23
C GLU A 120 -20.03 -8.75 -25.21
N ALA A 121 -21.30 -8.76 -24.78
CA ALA A 121 -22.13 -9.96 -24.78
C ALA A 121 -22.67 -10.25 -26.20
N ALA A 122 -21.77 -10.65 -27.10
CA ALA A 122 -22.10 -11.00 -28.49
C ALA A 122 -21.59 -12.42 -28.79
N PRO A 123 -22.20 -13.16 -29.77
CA PRO A 123 -21.71 -14.47 -30.18
C PRO A 123 -20.38 -14.42 -30.95
N TRP A 124 -19.89 -13.25 -31.25
CA TRP A 124 -18.59 -12.99 -31.86
C TRP A 124 -17.75 -12.11 -30.94
N TYR A 125 -16.45 -11.88 -31.25
CA TYR A 125 -15.60 -10.93 -30.56
C TYR A 125 -15.98 -9.50 -30.93
N GLN A 126 -16.54 -8.78 -29.98
CA GLN A 126 -16.90 -7.36 -30.11
C GLN A 126 -16.37 -6.59 -28.91
N HIS A 127 -15.78 -5.44 -29.18
CA HIS A 127 -15.18 -4.55 -28.19
C HIS A 127 -15.55 -3.11 -28.56
N GLU A 128 -16.26 -2.41 -27.69
CA GLU A 128 -16.66 -1.00 -27.90
C GLU A 128 -15.73 -0.03 -27.18
N GLU A 129 -14.89 -0.56 -26.30
CA GLU A 129 -13.91 0.23 -25.56
C GLU A 129 -12.64 -0.58 -25.31
N LEU A 130 -11.56 0.14 -24.92
CA LEU A 130 -10.30 -0.48 -24.56
C LEU A 130 -10.46 -1.36 -23.30
N GLY A 131 -9.91 -2.55 -23.33
CA GLY A 131 -9.87 -3.48 -22.21
C GLY A 131 -8.51 -4.13 -22.05
N TYR A 132 -8.35 -4.88 -20.97
CA TYR A 132 -7.08 -5.46 -20.54
C TYR A 132 -7.25 -6.94 -20.18
N ASN A 133 -6.16 -7.69 -20.21
CA ASN A 133 -6.13 -9.05 -19.70
C ASN A 133 -5.57 -9.04 -18.27
N TYR A 134 -6.37 -8.57 -17.31
CA TYR A 134 -5.96 -8.38 -15.91
C TYR A 134 -6.71 -9.28 -14.94
N ARG A 135 -7.60 -10.11 -15.43
CA ARG A 135 -8.36 -11.01 -14.55
C ARG A 135 -7.45 -12.10 -14.00
N MET A 136 -7.46 -12.27 -12.69
CA MET A 136 -6.77 -13.36 -12.00
C MET A 136 -7.31 -14.70 -12.48
N SER A 137 -6.41 -15.65 -12.80
CA SER A 137 -6.82 -17.02 -13.18
C SER A 137 -7.39 -17.79 -11.99
N ASN A 138 -8.20 -18.82 -12.26
CA ASN A 138 -8.76 -19.69 -11.23
C ASN A 138 -7.67 -20.41 -10.42
N VAL A 139 -6.53 -20.75 -11.04
CA VAL A 139 -5.39 -21.38 -10.36
C VAL A 139 -4.83 -20.43 -9.30
N ILE A 140 -4.54 -19.18 -9.69
CA ILE A 140 -4.05 -18.15 -8.75
C ILE A 140 -5.09 -17.86 -7.66
N ALA A 141 -6.36 -17.73 -8.03
CA ALA A 141 -7.44 -17.54 -7.06
C ALA A 141 -7.54 -18.70 -6.05
N GLY A 142 -7.32 -19.93 -6.50
CA GLY A 142 -7.28 -21.12 -5.64
C GLY A 142 -6.12 -21.07 -4.65
N VAL A 143 -4.92 -20.69 -5.10
CA VAL A 143 -3.71 -20.53 -4.26
C VAL A 143 -3.93 -19.46 -3.20
N VAL A 144 -4.46 -18.29 -3.59
CA VAL A 144 -4.78 -17.19 -2.66
C VAL A 144 -5.82 -17.64 -1.64
N ARG A 145 -6.93 -18.24 -2.11
CA ARG A 145 -8.02 -18.73 -1.24
C ARG A 145 -7.52 -19.73 -0.20
N GLY A 146 -6.60 -20.62 -0.57
CA GLY A 146 -6.01 -21.60 0.34
C GLY A 146 -5.19 -20.99 1.47
N GLN A 147 -4.69 -19.76 1.33
CA GLN A 147 -3.88 -19.08 2.34
C GLN A 147 -4.69 -18.15 3.25
N ILE A 148 -5.88 -17.68 2.82
CA ILE A 148 -6.71 -16.75 3.61
C ILE A 148 -6.97 -17.24 5.03
N PRO A 149 -7.26 -18.55 5.29
CA PRO A 149 -7.44 -19.03 6.66
C PRO A 149 -6.23 -18.88 7.58
N TYR A 150 -5.05 -18.67 7.03
CA TYR A 150 -3.79 -18.52 7.77
C TYR A 150 -3.33 -17.06 7.89
N LEU A 151 -4.13 -16.09 7.42
CA LEU A 151 -3.76 -14.67 7.43
C LEU A 151 -3.40 -14.18 8.83
N GLU A 152 -4.23 -14.49 9.84
CA GLU A 152 -4.00 -14.07 11.23
C GLU A 152 -2.72 -14.71 11.81
N GLU A 153 -2.44 -15.96 11.47
CA GLU A 153 -1.21 -16.63 11.85
C GLU A 153 0.01 -15.94 11.22
N HIS A 154 -0.06 -15.59 9.94
CA HIS A 154 1.01 -14.86 9.25
C HIS A 154 1.25 -13.49 9.90
N ILE A 155 0.18 -12.74 10.22
CA ILE A 155 0.29 -11.45 10.92
C ILE A 155 0.96 -11.63 12.28
N ALA A 156 0.56 -12.62 13.07
CA ALA A 156 1.16 -12.90 14.37
C ALA A 156 2.64 -13.24 14.27
N GLN A 157 3.05 -14.04 13.28
CA GLN A 157 4.45 -14.36 13.01
C GLN A 157 5.25 -13.10 12.62
N LYS A 158 4.71 -12.26 11.74
CA LYS A 158 5.34 -10.99 11.33
C LYS A 158 5.47 -10.02 12.51
N LYS A 159 4.44 -9.90 13.34
CA LYS A 159 4.47 -9.11 14.57
C LYS A 159 5.56 -9.59 15.52
N ALA A 160 5.69 -10.89 15.70
CA ALA A 160 6.73 -11.47 16.56
C ALA A 160 8.14 -11.15 16.04
N ILE A 161 8.35 -11.16 14.73
CA ILE A 161 9.61 -10.75 14.08
C ILE A 161 9.89 -9.27 14.34
N TYR A 162 8.91 -8.38 14.08
CA TYR A 162 9.01 -6.94 14.32
C TYR A 162 9.38 -6.65 15.80
N MET A 163 8.69 -7.27 16.74
CA MET A 163 8.95 -7.09 18.17
C MET A 163 10.33 -7.59 18.60
N ARG A 164 10.84 -8.65 17.95
CA ARG A 164 12.20 -9.15 18.16
C ARG A 164 13.24 -8.13 17.69
N TYR A 165 13.08 -7.55 16.51
CA TYR A 165 13.94 -6.48 16.02
C TYR A 165 13.88 -5.26 16.95
N LYS A 166 12.66 -4.79 17.28
CA LYS A 166 12.47 -3.65 18.19
C LYS A 166 13.17 -3.82 19.52
N LYS A 167 13.14 -5.05 20.09
CA LYS A 167 13.87 -5.40 21.30
C LYS A 167 15.39 -5.43 21.07
N GLY A 168 15.83 -6.04 19.96
CA GLY A 168 17.26 -6.19 19.66
C GLY A 168 17.96 -4.86 19.35
N PHE A 169 17.23 -3.89 18.79
CA PHE A 169 17.76 -2.57 18.46
C PHE A 169 17.67 -1.55 19.63
N LYS A 170 17.14 -1.97 20.77
CA LYS A 170 17.05 -1.06 21.93
C LYS A 170 18.43 -0.54 22.34
N GLY A 171 18.58 0.78 22.35
CA GLY A 171 19.83 1.46 22.69
C GLY A 171 20.80 1.63 21.53
N LEU A 172 20.46 1.16 20.32
CA LEU A 172 21.16 1.50 19.10
C LEU A 172 20.54 2.75 18.46
N PRO A 173 21.32 3.51 17.65
CA PRO A 173 20.82 4.69 16.95
C PRO A 173 20.00 4.30 15.71
N VAL A 174 18.91 3.56 15.95
CA VAL A 174 17.99 3.05 14.93
C VAL A 174 16.56 3.24 15.41
N SER A 175 15.67 3.63 14.52
CA SER A 175 14.23 3.64 14.74
C SER A 175 13.53 2.70 13.78
N MET A 176 12.54 1.95 14.28
CA MET A 176 11.71 1.06 13.46
C MET A 176 10.49 1.83 12.93
N ASN A 177 9.89 1.34 11.82
CA ASN A 177 8.63 1.89 11.31
C ASN A 177 7.59 1.99 12.44
N PRO A 178 7.10 3.22 12.72
CA PRO A 178 6.26 3.48 13.88
C PRO A 178 4.79 3.12 13.62
N TYR A 179 4.03 2.96 14.69
CA TYR A 179 2.57 2.91 14.70
C TYR A 179 2.05 3.20 16.09
N ASP A 180 0.81 3.70 16.21
CA ASP A 180 0.12 3.86 17.50
C ASP A 180 -0.79 2.63 17.76
N PRO A 181 -0.44 1.78 18.75
CA PRO A 181 -1.23 0.59 19.08
C PRO A 181 -2.63 0.89 19.64
N ASN A 182 -2.92 2.13 20.04
CA ASN A 182 -4.24 2.54 20.48
C ASN A 182 -5.18 2.86 19.30
N VAL A 183 -4.61 3.08 18.12
CA VAL A 183 -5.35 3.53 16.93
C VAL A 183 -5.34 2.46 15.84
N CYS A 184 -4.23 1.79 15.64
CA CYS A 184 -4.12 0.82 14.55
C CYS A 184 -3.38 -0.47 14.94
N GLU A 185 -3.71 -1.53 14.23
CA GLU A 185 -3.03 -2.82 14.26
C GLU A 185 -2.45 -3.06 12.86
N PRO A 186 -1.14 -2.86 12.65
CA PRO A 186 -0.48 -3.20 11.39
C PRO A 186 -0.49 -4.71 11.12
N ASN A 187 -0.37 -5.10 9.85
CA ASN A 187 -0.11 -6.50 9.51
C ASN A 187 1.38 -6.86 9.57
N PHE A 188 2.24 -5.87 9.84
CA PHE A 188 3.70 -6.03 9.97
C PHE A 188 4.36 -6.68 8.72
N TRP A 189 3.81 -6.42 7.54
CA TRP A 189 4.33 -6.98 6.29
C TRP A 189 5.85 -6.82 6.17
N LEU A 190 6.37 -5.62 6.43
CA LEU A 190 7.80 -5.36 6.51
C LEU A 190 8.18 -4.74 7.86
N SER A 191 9.36 -5.15 8.36
CA SER A 191 10.06 -4.51 9.47
C SER A 191 11.12 -3.59 8.88
N CYS A 192 10.81 -2.30 8.81
CA CYS A 192 11.69 -1.27 8.26
C CYS A 192 12.38 -0.51 9.37
N MET A 193 13.57 0.03 9.09
CA MET A 193 14.31 0.84 10.05
C MET A 193 14.97 2.04 9.37
N LEU A 194 15.11 3.10 10.15
CA LEU A 194 15.98 4.24 9.84
C LEU A 194 17.19 4.19 10.76
N ILE A 195 18.35 4.41 10.21
CA ILE A 195 19.60 4.56 10.95
C ILE A 195 19.81 6.06 11.15
N ASP A 196 20.18 6.46 12.37
CA ASP A 196 20.52 7.84 12.66
C ASP A 196 21.66 8.30 11.75
N PRO A 197 21.51 9.39 11.00
CA PRO A 197 22.55 9.88 10.09
C PRO A 197 23.90 10.12 10.77
N ASP A 198 23.89 10.54 12.05
CA ASP A 198 25.11 10.80 12.82
C ASP A 198 25.84 9.52 13.24
N ALA A 199 25.12 8.38 13.21
CA ALA A 199 25.67 7.06 13.52
C ALA A 199 26.20 6.31 12.29
N MET A 200 25.99 6.83 11.08
CA MET A 200 26.45 6.19 9.85
C MET A 200 27.98 6.27 9.76
N CYS A 201 28.64 5.11 9.83
CA CYS A 201 30.05 5.00 9.53
C CYS A 201 30.30 5.41 8.07
N LYS A 202 31.26 6.30 7.85
CA LYS A 202 31.78 6.52 6.49
C LYS A 202 32.43 5.24 6.00
N GLN A 203 31.73 4.49 5.19
CA GLN A 203 32.29 3.30 4.55
C GLN A 203 33.15 3.76 3.38
N VAL A 204 34.47 3.73 3.56
CA VAL A 204 35.40 3.93 2.45
C VAL A 204 35.55 2.59 1.75
N ARG A 205 34.91 2.45 0.60
CA ARG A 205 35.14 1.28 -0.29
C ARG A 205 36.21 1.65 -1.30
N GLY A 206 37.16 0.74 -1.53
CA GLY A 206 38.06 0.85 -2.67
C GLY A 206 37.26 0.72 -3.99
N GLU A 207 37.74 1.33 -5.07
CA GLU A 207 37.09 1.25 -6.39
C GLU A 207 36.89 -0.21 -6.87
N SER A 208 37.77 -1.12 -6.48
CA SER A 208 37.68 -2.54 -6.79
C SER A 208 36.60 -3.31 -5.99
N GLU A 209 36.04 -2.69 -4.92
CA GLU A 209 35.05 -3.30 -4.06
C GLU A 209 33.64 -2.74 -4.35
N ALA A 210 33.50 -1.79 -5.27
CA ALA A 210 32.23 -1.23 -5.65
C ALA A 210 31.43 -2.25 -6.47
N LEU A 211 30.35 -2.78 -5.89
CA LEU A 211 29.41 -3.67 -6.60
C LEU A 211 28.62 -2.94 -7.68
N TYR A 212 28.52 -1.61 -7.59
CA TYR A 212 27.84 -0.75 -8.55
C TYR A 212 28.64 0.54 -8.72
N VAL A 213 28.93 0.89 -9.96
CA VAL A 213 29.41 2.24 -10.30
C VAL A 213 28.16 3.12 -10.42
N SER A 214 27.95 4.00 -9.46
CA SER A 214 26.91 5.01 -9.62
C SER A 214 27.31 5.98 -10.73
N GLU A 215 26.39 6.26 -11.66
CA GLU A 215 26.62 7.33 -12.62
C GLU A 215 26.85 8.67 -11.88
N PRO A 216 27.84 9.49 -12.32
CA PRO A 216 28.06 10.78 -11.68
C PRO A 216 26.79 11.63 -11.65
N GLY A 217 26.35 12.03 -10.46
CA GLY A 217 25.16 12.85 -10.26
C GLY A 217 23.87 12.11 -9.89
N LYS A 218 23.92 10.79 -9.69
CA LYS A 218 22.83 10.01 -9.09
C LYS A 218 23.30 9.44 -7.75
N SER A 219 22.95 10.14 -6.68
CA SER A 219 23.06 9.65 -5.30
C SER A 219 21.71 9.11 -4.83
#